data_58d35fbca581011f6b5118b0b0c8c8da
#
_entry.id   58d35fbca581011f6b5118b0b0c8c8da
#
_cell.length_a   1.000
_cell.length_b   1.000
_cell.length_c   1.000
_cell.angle_alpha   90.00
_cell.angle_beta   90.00
_cell.angle_gamma   90.00
#
_symmetry.space_group_name_H-M   'P 1'
#
loop_
_entity.id
_entity.type
_entity.pdbx_description
1 polymer ?
#
loop_
_entity_poly.entity_id
_entity_poly.type
_entity_poly.pdbx_seq_one_letter_code
_entity_poly.pdbx_strand_id
1 'polypeptide(L)'
;MRPFWLEQALALENEAPCDALAGETRAQVCIVGGGYTGLWTAIMLKEQSPELDVVLIEADICGAGASGRNGGCALSWSAKYFTLERLFGVEEAVRLVKASEQSIYAIGAFCERYG
;
A
#
# COMPACT_ATOMS: atom_id res chain seq x y z
N MET A 1 20.53 0.52 -6.62
CA MET A 1 19.82 -0.42 -7.54
C MET A 1 18.34 -0.35 -7.20
N ARG A 2 17.51 0.03 -8.15
CA ARG A 2 16.04 0.11 -8.00
C ARG A 2 15.43 -1.30 -7.97
N PRO A 3 14.28 -1.50 -7.31
CA PRO A 3 13.54 -2.76 -7.34
C PRO A 3 13.07 -3.10 -8.76
N PHE A 4 13.04 -4.40 -9.11
CA PHE A 4 12.61 -4.87 -10.43
C PHE A 4 11.21 -4.35 -10.83
N TRP A 5 10.25 -4.47 -9.94
CA TRP A 5 8.87 -4.03 -10.20
C TRP A 5 8.75 -2.53 -10.44
N LEU A 6 9.55 -1.74 -9.71
CA LEU A 6 9.60 -0.30 -9.91
C LEU A 6 10.24 0.08 -11.24
N GLU A 7 11.35 -0.59 -11.61
CA GLU A 7 11.98 -0.36 -12.93
C GLU A 7 11.03 -0.69 -14.08
N GLN A 8 10.29 -1.80 -13.95
CA GLN A 8 9.28 -2.20 -14.94
C GLN A 8 8.13 -1.18 -15.04
N ALA A 9 7.59 -0.72 -13.91
CA ALA A 9 6.51 0.27 -13.87
C ALA A 9 6.97 1.57 -14.52
N LEU A 10 8.13 2.10 -14.13
CA LEU A 10 8.68 3.34 -14.68
C LEU A 10 8.98 3.26 -16.18
N ALA A 11 9.28 2.07 -16.69
CA ALA A 11 9.49 1.87 -18.13
C ALA A 11 8.19 1.96 -18.94
N LEU A 12 7.03 1.76 -18.28
CA LEU A 12 5.71 1.83 -18.89
C LEU A 12 5.03 3.19 -18.67
N GLU A 13 5.47 3.94 -17.67
CA GLU A 13 4.94 5.27 -17.36
C GLU A 13 5.52 6.31 -18.34
N ASN A 14 4.62 7.16 -18.85
CA ASN A 14 5.00 8.31 -19.70
C ASN A 14 4.90 9.65 -18.96
N GLU A 15 4.65 9.61 -17.65
CA GLU A 15 4.47 10.81 -16.85
C GLU A 15 5.82 11.34 -16.32
N ALA A 16 5.93 12.65 -16.25
CA ALA A 16 7.09 13.28 -15.63
C ALA A 16 7.10 12.99 -14.12
N PRO A 17 8.27 12.76 -13.50
CA PRO A 17 8.34 12.60 -12.05
C PRO A 17 7.83 13.87 -11.34
N CYS A 18 7.23 13.68 -10.17
CA CYS A 18 6.83 14.81 -9.33
C CYS A 18 8.04 15.65 -8.94
N ASP A 19 7.85 16.96 -8.93
CA ASP A 19 8.87 17.88 -8.46
C ASP A 19 9.16 17.68 -6.96
N ALA A 20 10.39 17.89 -6.57
CA ALA A 20 10.76 17.88 -5.15
C ALA A 20 10.04 19.01 -4.40
N LEU A 21 9.51 18.69 -3.22
CA LEU A 21 8.89 19.70 -2.36
C LEU A 21 9.91 20.79 -2.01
N ALA A 22 9.59 22.04 -2.34
CA ALA A 22 10.38 23.20 -2.01
C ALA A 22 9.61 24.12 -1.04
N GLY A 23 10.22 24.44 0.09
CA GLY A 23 9.63 25.31 1.10
C GLY A 23 8.65 24.59 2.03
N GLU A 24 7.66 25.33 2.51
CA GLU A 24 6.62 24.84 3.43
C GLU A 24 5.31 24.58 2.68
N THR A 25 4.65 23.50 3.03
CA THR A 25 3.28 23.22 2.63
C THR A 25 2.41 22.92 3.85
N ARG A 26 1.10 23.07 3.70
CA ARG A 26 0.13 22.74 4.74
C ARG A 26 -0.93 21.85 4.16
N ALA A 27 -1.31 20.84 4.91
CA ALA A 27 -2.42 19.94 4.60
C ALA A 27 -3.12 19.50 5.89
N GLN A 28 -4.33 18.99 5.78
CA GLN A 28 -5.05 18.44 6.93
C GLN A 28 -4.43 17.11 7.40
N VAL A 29 -3.92 16.33 6.46
CA VAL A 29 -3.21 15.06 6.72
C VAL A 29 -1.91 15.03 5.93
N CYS A 30 -0.81 14.71 6.62
CA CYS A 30 0.48 14.46 5.99
C CYS A 30 0.87 13.00 6.19
N ILE A 31 1.07 12.27 5.09
CA ILE A 31 1.54 10.88 5.08
C ILE A 31 3.01 10.89 4.70
N VAL A 32 3.85 10.26 5.51
CA VAL A 32 5.29 10.16 5.27
C VAL A 32 5.62 8.74 4.81
N GLY A 33 6.08 8.64 3.57
CA GLY A 33 6.48 7.40 2.92
C GLY A 33 5.47 6.89 1.89
N GLY A 34 5.91 6.73 0.65
CA GLY A 34 5.16 6.24 -0.51
C GLY A 34 5.25 4.73 -0.70
N GLY A 35 5.27 3.95 0.39
CA GLY A 35 5.12 2.50 0.33
C GLY A 35 3.64 2.07 0.35
N TYR A 36 3.36 0.75 0.32
CA TYR A 36 1.99 0.24 0.33
C TYR A 36 1.12 0.83 1.44
N THR A 37 1.63 0.93 2.66
CA THR A 37 0.87 1.47 3.79
C THR A 37 0.48 2.93 3.55
N GLY A 38 1.41 3.77 3.12
CA GLY A 38 1.13 5.19 2.87
C GLY A 38 0.18 5.40 1.72
N LEU A 39 0.39 4.70 0.60
CA LEU A 39 -0.47 4.80 -0.58
C LEU A 39 -1.89 4.31 -0.29
N TRP A 40 -2.06 3.14 0.34
CA TRP A 40 -3.38 2.64 0.74
C TRP A 40 -4.07 3.57 1.74
N THR A 41 -3.34 4.15 2.69
CA THR A 41 -3.89 5.13 3.62
C THR A 41 -4.41 6.36 2.87
N ALA A 42 -3.64 6.90 1.93
CA ALA A 42 -4.06 8.03 1.11
C ALA A 42 -5.32 7.72 0.28
N ILE A 43 -5.33 6.57 -0.39
CA ILE A 43 -6.47 6.11 -1.22
C ILE A 43 -7.73 6.00 -0.36
N MET A 44 -7.67 5.27 0.76
CA MET A 44 -8.83 5.07 1.63
C MET A 44 -9.34 6.37 2.26
N LEU A 45 -8.44 7.27 2.64
CA LEU A 45 -8.83 8.60 3.13
C LEU A 45 -9.59 9.38 2.06
N LYS A 46 -9.11 9.39 0.82
CA LYS A 46 -9.75 10.09 -0.29
C LYS A 46 -11.06 9.42 -0.75
N GLU A 47 -11.18 8.09 -0.64
CA GLU A 47 -12.45 7.39 -0.90
C GLU A 47 -13.51 7.71 0.17
N GLN A 48 -13.12 7.81 1.45
CA GLN A 48 -14.05 8.11 2.55
C GLN A 48 -14.37 9.59 2.69
N SER A 49 -13.44 10.46 2.36
CA SER A 49 -13.52 11.91 2.51
C SER A 49 -12.82 12.60 1.33
N PRO A 50 -13.50 12.69 0.16
CA PRO A 50 -12.90 13.22 -1.07
C PRO A 50 -12.36 14.65 -0.95
N GLU A 51 -12.98 15.47 -0.09
CA GLU A 51 -12.59 16.87 0.18
C GLU A 51 -11.42 17.01 1.14
N LEU A 52 -11.00 15.92 1.80
CA LEU A 52 -9.88 15.97 2.74
C LEU A 52 -8.59 16.35 2.00
N ASP A 53 -7.89 17.36 2.48
CA ASP A 53 -6.60 17.78 1.95
C ASP A 53 -5.51 16.85 2.50
N VAL A 54 -4.99 15.98 1.63
CA VAL A 54 -4.00 14.96 1.97
C VAL A 54 -2.75 15.18 1.15
N VAL A 55 -1.61 15.31 1.80
CA VAL A 55 -0.30 15.30 1.18
C VAL A 55 0.45 14.02 1.55
N LEU A 56 1.05 13.37 0.55
CA LEU A 56 1.98 12.26 0.75
C LEU A 56 3.38 12.72 0.32
N ILE A 57 4.36 12.56 1.19
CA ILE A 57 5.75 12.88 0.92
C ILE A 57 6.60 11.62 0.94
N GLU A 58 7.48 11.50 -0.05
CA GLU A 58 8.42 10.37 -0.20
C GLU A 58 9.84 10.92 -0.43
N ALA A 59 10.82 10.25 0.13
CA ALA A 59 12.22 10.71 0.05
C ALA A 59 12.86 10.51 -1.32
N ASP A 60 12.41 9.51 -2.10
CA ASP A 60 12.91 9.18 -3.44
C ASP A 60 11.72 9.08 -4.39
N ILE A 61 11.19 7.89 -4.59
CA ILE A 61 10.02 7.61 -5.42
C ILE A 61 9.14 6.57 -4.73
N CYS A 62 7.82 6.66 -4.88
CA CYS A 62 6.89 5.69 -4.34
C CYS A 62 7.28 4.26 -4.78
N GLY A 63 7.30 3.34 -3.83
CA GLY A 63 7.69 1.95 -4.09
C GLY A 63 9.20 1.67 -4.10
N ALA A 64 10.07 2.64 -3.94
CA ALA A 64 11.54 2.43 -3.93
C ALA A 64 12.04 1.57 -2.74
N GLY A 65 11.28 1.56 -1.65
CA GLY A 65 11.57 0.79 -0.44
C GLY A 65 11.14 -0.69 -0.54
N ALA A 66 10.80 -1.28 0.60
CA ALA A 66 10.37 -2.68 0.73
C ALA A 66 9.16 -3.04 -0.13
N SER A 67 8.25 -2.09 -0.36
CA SER A 67 7.04 -2.29 -1.17
C SER A 67 7.34 -2.71 -2.62
N GLY A 68 8.42 -2.22 -3.22
CA GLY A 68 8.84 -2.63 -4.56
C GLY A 68 9.80 -3.83 -4.60
N ARG A 69 10.21 -4.36 -3.43
CA ARG A 69 11.22 -5.43 -3.31
C ARG A 69 10.64 -6.78 -2.91
N ASN A 70 9.32 -6.93 -2.97
CA ASN A 70 8.64 -8.19 -2.66
C ASN A 70 8.75 -9.19 -3.83
N GLY A 71 8.36 -10.44 -3.56
CA GLY A 71 8.35 -11.52 -4.56
C GLY A 71 7.15 -11.50 -5.50
N GLY A 72 6.24 -10.53 -5.40
CA GLY A 72 5.04 -10.41 -6.23
C GLY A 72 3.93 -11.40 -5.88
N CYS A 73 3.95 -12.01 -4.69
CA CYS A 73 2.95 -12.97 -4.25
C CYS A 73 1.96 -12.33 -3.27
N ALA A 74 0.68 -12.31 -3.63
CA ALA A 74 -0.40 -11.94 -2.73
C ALA A 74 -0.86 -13.17 -1.95
N LEU A 75 -0.41 -13.31 -0.70
CA LEU A 75 -0.70 -14.46 0.15
C LEU A 75 -1.52 -14.04 1.38
N SER A 76 -2.56 -14.83 1.68
CA SER A 76 -3.30 -14.69 2.94
C SER A 76 -2.53 -15.30 4.12
N TRP A 77 -3.00 -15.00 5.32
CA TRP A 77 -2.46 -15.58 6.55
C TRP A 77 -2.98 -17.00 6.84
N SER A 78 -3.74 -17.61 5.94
CA SER A 78 -4.24 -18.98 6.09
C SER A 78 -3.12 -19.99 6.38
N ALA A 79 -1.96 -19.86 5.72
CA ALA A 79 -0.77 -20.67 6.00
C ALA A 79 -0.17 -20.47 7.41
N LYS A 80 -0.58 -19.42 8.13
CA LYS A 80 -0.17 -19.10 9.50
C LYS A 80 -1.23 -19.43 10.55
N TYR A 81 -2.35 -20.03 10.15
CA TYR A 81 -3.50 -20.29 11.04
C TYR A 81 -3.11 -20.89 12.38
N PHE A 82 -2.38 -22.00 12.39
CA PHE A 82 -1.98 -22.67 13.64
C PHE A 82 -1.07 -21.83 14.55
N THR A 83 -0.28 -20.93 13.97
CA THR A 83 0.52 -19.99 14.72
C THR A 83 -0.36 -18.93 15.37
N LEU A 84 -1.32 -18.40 14.62
CA LEU A 84 -2.28 -17.42 15.11
C LEU A 84 -3.18 -18.02 16.21
N GLU A 85 -3.66 -19.24 16.00
CA GLU A 85 -4.46 -19.98 16.98
C GLU A 85 -3.71 -20.15 18.32
N ARG A 86 -2.45 -20.54 18.26
CA ARG A 86 -1.61 -20.68 19.45
C ARG A 86 -1.39 -19.36 20.20
N LEU A 87 -1.29 -18.25 19.47
CA LEU A 87 -1.00 -16.93 20.03
C LEU A 87 -2.25 -16.21 20.55
N PHE A 88 -3.37 -16.36 19.86
CA PHE A 88 -4.55 -15.52 20.03
C PHE A 88 -5.84 -16.33 20.27
N GLY A 89 -5.79 -17.67 20.17
CA GLY A 89 -6.97 -18.55 20.26
C GLY A 89 -7.70 -18.68 18.91
N VAL A 90 -8.60 -19.66 18.83
CA VAL A 90 -9.32 -20.06 17.61
C VAL A 90 -10.09 -18.90 16.98
N GLU A 91 -10.91 -18.22 17.80
CA GLU A 91 -11.80 -17.16 17.31
C GLU A 91 -11.03 -16.02 16.64
N GLU A 92 -10.00 -15.52 17.31
CA GLU A 92 -9.18 -14.43 16.78
C GLU A 92 -8.32 -14.86 15.60
N ALA A 93 -7.81 -16.10 15.60
CA ALA A 93 -7.09 -16.65 14.45
C ALA A 93 -7.97 -16.69 13.20
N VAL A 94 -9.21 -17.16 13.33
CA VAL A 94 -10.18 -17.16 12.21
C VAL A 94 -10.48 -15.75 11.73
N ARG A 95 -10.69 -14.80 12.67
CA ARG A 95 -10.93 -13.39 12.33
C ARG A 95 -9.77 -12.79 11.53
N LEU A 96 -8.54 -13.01 11.96
CA LEU A 96 -7.32 -12.49 11.32
C LEU A 96 -7.10 -13.11 9.93
N VAL A 97 -7.29 -14.41 9.79
CA VAL A 97 -7.19 -15.09 8.48
C VAL A 97 -8.23 -14.54 7.51
N LYS A 98 -9.50 -14.45 7.92
CA LYS A 98 -10.57 -13.87 7.09
C LYS A 98 -10.28 -12.43 6.69
N ALA A 99 -9.80 -11.59 7.61
CA ALA A 99 -9.43 -10.20 7.32
C ALA A 99 -8.30 -10.14 6.28
N SER A 100 -7.31 -11.02 6.36
CA SER A 100 -6.22 -11.08 5.39
C SER A 100 -6.68 -11.55 4.00
N GLU A 101 -7.62 -12.50 3.94
CA GLU A 101 -8.24 -12.94 2.68
C GLU A 101 -9.06 -11.82 2.04
N GLN A 102 -9.84 -11.10 2.83
CA GLN A 102 -10.60 -9.92 2.36
C GLN A 102 -9.67 -8.84 1.77
N SER A 103 -8.48 -8.66 2.37
CA SER A 103 -7.48 -7.71 1.84
C SER A 103 -7.00 -8.10 0.44
N ILE A 104 -6.83 -9.39 0.16
CA ILE A 104 -6.44 -9.88 -1.17
C ILE A 104 -7.55 -9.61 -2.20
N TYR A 105 -8.80 -9.88 -1.85
CA TYR A 105 -9.95 -9.54 -2.71
C TYR A 105 -10.05 -8.04 -2.97
N ALA A 106 -9.79 -7.21 -1.95
CA ALA A 106 -9.79 -5.76 -2.09
C ALA A 106 -8.68 -5.27 -3.06
N ILE A 107 -7.49 -5.88 -3.00
CA ILE A 107 -6.41 -5.61 -3.96
C ILE A 107 -6.85 -6.00 -5.38
N GLY A 108 -7.44 -7.18 -5.56
CA GLY A 108 -7.95 -7.60 -6.87
C GLY A 108 -8.97 -6.63 -7.44
N ALA A 109 -9.96 -6.23 -6.65
CA ALA A 109 -10.99 -5.26 -7.05
C ALA A 109 -10.38 -3.87 -7.37
N PHE A 110 -9.35 -3.45 -6.66
CA PHE A 110 -8.61 -2.23 -6.96
C PHE A 110 -7.91 -2.32 -8.32
N CYS A 111 -7.21 -3.42 -8.60
CA CYS A 111 -6.55 -3.63 -9.90
C CYS A 111 -7.56 -3.69 -11.06
N GLU A 112 -8.75 -4.28 -10.87
CA GLU A 112 -9.80 -4.28 -11.88
C GLU A 112 -10.35 -2.87 -12.18
N ARG A 113 -10.39 -2.00 -11.16
CA ARG A 113 -10.91 -0.64 -11.31
C ARG A 113 -9.91 0.32 -11.97
N TYR A 114 -8.64 0.18 -11.67
CA TYR A 114 -7.62 1.16 -12.04
C TYR A 114 -6.58 0.67 -13.07
N GLY A 115 -6.66 -0.56 -13.53
CA GLY A 115 -5.77 -1.15 -14.53
C GLY A 115 -4.69 -1.96 -13.91
#